data_54d7903ebbb6ceb8f34cabd88a1c958f
#
_entry.id   54d7903ebbb6ceb8f34cabd88a1c958f
#
_cell.length_a   1.000
_cell.length_b   1.000
_cell.length_c   1.000
_cell.angle_alpha   90.00
_cell.angle_beta   90.00
_cell.angle_gamma   90.00
#
_symmetry.space_group_name_H-M   'P 1'
#
loop_
_entity.id
_entity.type
_entity.pdbx_description
1 polymer ?
#
loop_
_entity_poly.entity_id
_entity_poly.type
_entity_poly.pdbx_seq_one_letter_code
_entity_poly.pdbx_strand_id
1 'polypeptide(L)'
;MDLEAELLREHSRKHAEKIARWVGEDRGRLKLLMKLFLTGESRTAQLAAWVVAILAEDRPSLFLPYLEQMLSRMQEPGIHDAVKRCVVGIMQEMDIPERLLGTVANICFEQLLSADAPIAVKCFSMTVIARIAEKEPELGRELQLVIEQQLPFASAGFKARAKETIRQLMLSSGSTRFQGHSRLRHHST
;
A
#
# COMPACT_ATOMS: atom_id res chain seq x y z
N MET A 1 -23.08 -16.74 -10.72
CA MET A 1 -23.37 -15.77 -9.63
C MET A 1 -23.16 -14.39 -10.21
N ASP A 2 -24.16 -13.55 -10.14
CA ASP A 2 -23.99 -12.11 -10.38
C ASP A 2 -23.21 -11.53 -9.20
N LEU A 3 -21.94 -11.22 -9.42
CA LEU A 3 -21.04 -10.79 -8.34
C LEU A 3 -21.39 -9.39 -7.81
N GLU A 4 -21.88 -8.49 -8.68
CA GLU A 4 -22.25 -7.14 -8.25
C GLU A 4 -23.49 -7.18 -7.34
N ALA A 5 -24.53 -7.92 -7.75
CA ALA A 5 -25.71 -8.11 -6.92
C ALA A 5 -25.35 -8.79 -5.58
N GLU A 6 -24.43 -9.73 -5.58
CA GLU A 6 -23.99 -10.40 -4.35
C GLU A 6 -23.19 -9.47 -3.45
N LEU A 7 -22.29 -8.61 -3.98
CA LEU A 7 -21.60 -7.58 -3.19
C LEU A 7 -22.57 -6.61 -2.50
N LEU A 8 -23.59 -6.17 -3.24
CA LEU A 8 -24.56 -5.18 -2.74
C LEU A 8 -25.57 -5.75 -1.73
N ARG A 9 -25.69 -7.08 -1.63
CA ARG A 9 -26.68 -7.75 -0.79
C ARG A 9 -26.48 -7.52 0.70
N GLU A 10 -25.23 -7.50 1.16
CA GLU A 10 -24.91 -7.39 2.59
C GLU A 10 -23.56 -6.71 2.82
N HIS A 11 -23.50 -5.83 3.84
CA HIS A 11 -22.27 -5.17 4.26
C HIS A 11 -21.77 -5.76 5.58
N SER A 12 -21.21 -6.97 5.52
CA SER A 12 -20.59 -7.61 6.68
C SER A 12 -19.26 -8.28 6.31
N ARG A 13 -18.34 -8.39 7.30
CA ARG A 13 -17.08 -9.08 7.15
C ARG A 13 -17.29 -10.53 6.72
N LYS A 14 -18.22 -11.23 7.34
CA LYS A 14 -18.56 -12.62 7.05
C LYS A 14 -18.99 -12.80 5.59
N HIS A 15 -19.76 -11.86 5.05
CA HIS A 15 -20.20 -11.88 3.66
C HIS A 15 -19.05 -11.62 2.70
N ALA A 16 -18.20 -10.62 2.99
CA ALA A 16 -17.01 -10.34 2.20
C ALA A 16 -16.05 -11.55 2.18
N GLU A 17 -15.83 -12.23 3.30
CA GLU A 17 -15.03 -13.47 3.39
C GLU A 17 -15.65 -14.62 2.59
N LYS A 18 -16.99 -14.74 2.54
CA LYS A 18 -17.68 -15.72 1.70
C LYS A 18 -17.40 -15.47 0.23
N ILE A 19 -17.48 -14.21 -0.23
CA ILE A 19 -17.19 -13.83 -1.61
C ILE A 19 -15.70 -14.06 -1.91
N ALA A 20 -14.79 -13.69 -1.01
CA ALA A 20 -13.36 -13.91 -1.17
C ALA A 20 -13.04 -15.41 -1.35
N ARG A 21 -13.62 -16.28 -0.54
CA ARG A 21 -13.48 -17.73 -0.70
C ARG A 21 -14.04 -18.23 -2.04
N TRP A 22 -15.16 -17.67 -2.51
CA TRP A 22 -15.72 -18.03 -3.81
C TRP A 22 -14.84 -17.56 -4.96
N VAL A 23 -14.24 -16.37 -4.87
CA VAL A 23 -13.25 -15.89 -5.87
C VAL A 23 -12.03 -16.79 -5.86
N GLY A 24 -11.45 -17.04 -4.68
CA GLY A 24 -10.30 -17.92 -4.52
C GLY A 24 -9.16 -17.58 -5.48
N GLU A 25 -8.68 -18.61 -6.20
CA GLU A 25 -7.63 -18.49 -7.24
C GLU A 25 -8.20 -18.50 -8.67
N ASP A 26 -9.51 -18.52 -8.82
CA ASP A 26 -10.14 -18.52 -10.13
C ASP A 26 -9.90 -17.18 -10.84
N ARG A 27 -9.10 -17.24 -11.90
CA ARG A 27 -8.70 -16.04 -12.67
C ARG A 27 -9.90 -15.31 -13.29
N GLY A 28 -10.93 -16.04 -13.68
CA GLY A 28 -12.15 -15.46 -14.27
C GLY A 28 -12.93 -14.66 -13.22
N ARG A 29 -13.11 -15.26 -12.02
CA ARG A 29 -13.78 -14.60 -10.89
C ARG A 29 -12.99 -13.42 -10.36
N LEU A 30 -11.65 -13.54 -10.26
CA LEU A 30 -10.77 -12.44 -9.89
C LEU A 30 -10.90 -11.29 -10.90
N LYS A 31 -10.91 -11.58 -12.21
CA LYS A 31 -11.10 -10.54 -13.24
C LYS A 31 -12.44 -9.82 -13.08
N LEU A 32 -13.53 -10.54 -12.76
CA LEU A 32 -14.82 -9.93 -12.48
C LEU A 32 -14.77 -9.03 -11.24
N LEU A 33 -14.16 -9.49 -10.15
CA LEU A 33 -13.98 -8.70 -8.94
C LEU A 33 -13.17 -7.43 -9.23
N MET A 34 -12.04 -7.57 -9.92
CA MET A 34 -11.19 -6.43 -10.28
C MET A 34 -11.88 -5.43 -11.21
N LYS A 35 -12.73 -5.89 -12.12
CA LYS A 35 -13.57 -5.00 -12.91
C LYS A 35 -14.46 -4.13 -12.01
N LEU A 36 -15.16 -4.73 -11.05
CA LEU A 36 -16.04 -3.99 -10.12
C LEU A 36 -15.23 -3.05 -9.20
N PHE A 37 -14.05 -3.48 -8.77
CA PHE A 37 -13.14 -2.63 -7.99
C PHE A 37 -12.65 -1.39 -8.78
N LEU A 38 -12.24 -1.60 -10.03
CA LEU A 38 -11.60 -0.58 -10.85
C LEU A 38 -12.60 0.36 -11.56
N THR A 39 -13.79 -0.11 -11.90
CA THR A 39 -14.75 0.66 -12.72
C THR A 39 -16.14 0.75 -12.10
N GLY A 40 -16.38 0.09 -10.97
CA GLY A 40 -17.68 0.14 -10.29
C GLY A 40 -17.99 1.51 -9.69
N GLU A 41 -19.28 1.78 -9.49
CA GLU A 41 -19.73 2.95 -8.73
C GLU A 41 -19.20 2.92 -7.30
N SER A 42 -19.21 4.08 -6.62
CA SER A 42 -18.61 4.28 -5.30
C SER A 42 -18.94 3.17 -4.29
N ARG A 43 -20.22 2.76 -4.21
CA ARG A 43 -20.65 1.70 -3.28
C ARG A 43 -20.13 0.33 -3.69
N THR A 44 -20.22 -0.02 -4.96
CA THR A 44 -19.72 -1.29 -5.50
C THR A 44 -18.21 -1.39 -5.33
N ALA A 45 -17.48 -0.32 -5.68
CA ALA A 45 -16.02 -0.25 -5.50
C ALA A 45 -15.60 -0.37 -4.03
N GLN A 46 -16.35 0.26 -3.10
CA GLN A 46 -16.12 0.15 -1.65
C GLN A 46 -16.23 -1.30 -1.18
N LEU A 47 -17.28 -2.01 -1.59
CA LEU A 47 -17.52 -3.40 -1.18
C LEU A 47 -16.52 -4.36 -1.85
N ALA A 48 -16.22 -4.13 -3.13
CA ALA A 48 -15.19 -4.87 -3.84
C ALA A 48 -13.81 -4.69 -3.18
N ALA A 49 -13.46 -3.47 -2.74
CA ALA A 49 -12.22 -3.18 -2.03
C ALA A 49 -12.06 -4.02 -0.76
N TRP A 50 -13.14 -4.30 -0.06
CA TRP A 50 -13.09 -5.15 1.13
C TRP A 50 -12.75 -6.59 0.79
N VAL A 51 -13.39 -7.15 -0.25
CA VAL A 51 -13.10 -8.51 -0.74
C VAL A 51 -11.66 -8.61 -1.27
N VAL A 52 -11.22 -7.61 -2.03
CA VAL A 52 -9.84 -7.50 -2.54
C VAL A 52 -8.84 -7.48 -1.38
N ALA A 53 -9.09 -6.69 -0.34
CA ALA A 53 -8.22 -6.61 0.83
C ALA A 53 -8.11 -7.97 1.56
N ILE A 54 -9.22 -8.70 1.73
CA ILE A 54 -9.22 -10.03 2.34
C ILE A 54 -8.40 -11.03 1.51
N LEU A 55 -8.55 -11.03 0.19
CA LEU A 55 -7.76 -11.90 -0.69
C LEU A 55 -6.27 -11.57 -0.65
N ALA A 56 -5.93 -10.30 -0.45
CA ALA A 56 -4.56 -9.82 -0.42
C ALA A 56 -3.83 -10.14 0.89
N GLU A 57 -4.55 -10.40 1.99
CA GLU A 57 -3.95 -10.78 3.29
C GLU A 57 -2.97 -11.95 3.14
N ASP A 58 -3.35 -12.98 2.36
CA ASP A 58 -2.51 -14.16 2.14
C ASP A 58 -1.76 -14.13 0.79
N ARG A 59 -2.26 -13.38 -0.19
CA ARG A 59 -1.80 -13.45 -1.59
C ARG A 59 -1.76 -12.10 -2.27
N PRO A 60 -0.92 -11.16 -1.81
CA PRO A 60 -0.83 -9.82 -2.41
C PRO A 60 -0.37 -9.86 -3.87
N SER A 61 0.43 -10.86 -4.27
CA SER A 61 0.93 -11.03 -5.64
C SER A 61 -0.16 -11.25 -6.70
N LEU A 62 -1.36 -11.72 -6.32
CA LEU A 62 -2.49 -11.85 -7.24
C LEU A 62 -2.87 -10.52 -7.90
N PHE A 63 -2.59 -9.41 -7.23
CA PHE A 63 -2.97 -8.07 -7.66
C PHE A 63 -1.88 -7.34 -8.44
N LEU A 64 -0.69 -7.94 -8.57
CA LEU A 64 0.42 -7.37 -9.31
C LEU A 64 0.06 -6.98 -10.77
N PRO A 65 -0.68 -7.82 -11.54
CA PRO A 65 -1.09 -7.46 -12.90
C PRO A 65 -2.05 -6.26 -12.98
N TYR A 66 -2.66 -5.89 -11.87
CA TYR A 66 -3.63 -4.79 -11.77
C TYR A 66 -3.05 -3.54 -11.10
N LEU A 67 -1.79 -3.59 -10.62
CA LEU A 67 -1.22 -2.54 -9.76
C LEU A 67 -1.29 -1.15 -10.40
N GLU A 68 -0.94 -1.01 -11.67
CA GLU A 68 -0.99 0.29 -12.37
C GLU A 68 -2.41 0.86 -12.43
N GLN A 69 -3.39 0.00 -12.72
CA GLN A 69 -4.80 0.40 -12.75
C GLN A 69 -5.32 0.76 -11.35
N MET A 70 -4.86 0.03 -10.31
CA MET A 70 -5.20 0.31 -8.92
C MET A 70 -4.62 1.67 -8.48
N LEU A 71 -3.37 1.96 -8.87
CA LEU A 71 -2.73 3.25 -8.62
C LEU A 71 -3.49 4.40 -9.31
N SER A 72 -3.89 4.23 -10.56
CA SER A 72 -4.71 5.21 -11.28
C SER A 72 -6.06 5.40 -10.59
N ARG A 73 -6.73 4.30 -10.22
CA ARG A 73 -8.05 4.35 -9.58
C ARG A 73 -8.04 5.11 -8.26
N MET A 74 -7.03 4.90 -7.41
CA MET A 74 -6.97 5.56 -6.10
C MET A 74 -6.72 7.07 -6.19
N GLN A 75 -6.26 7.57 -7.33
CA GLN A 75 -6.03 9.00 -7.58
C GLN A 75 -7.25 9.72 -8.18
N GLU A 76 -8.30 8.99 -8.56
CA GLU A 76 -9.49 9.60 -9.14
C GLU A 76 -10.18 10.53 -8.14
N PRO A 77 -10.66 11.70 -8.58
CA PRO A 77 -11.44 12.59 -7.73
C PRO A 77 -12.69 11.90 -7.16
N GLY A 78 -12.93 12.08 -5.86
CA GLY A 78 -14.11 11.53 -5.20
C GLY A 78 -14.10 10.01 -4.98
N ILE A 79 -12.99 9.33 -5.25
CA ILE A 79 -12.87 7.91 -4.96
C ILE A 79 -13.02 7.61 -3.47
N HIS A 80 -13.77 6.57 -3.14
CA HIS A 80 -14.03 6.19 -1.76
C HIS A 80 -12.75 5.77 -1.02
N ASP A 81 -12.57 6.21 0.22
CA ASP A 81 -11.37 5.95 1.05
C ASP A 81 -11.04 4.46 1.23
N ALA A 82 -12.05 3.58 1.16
CA ALA A 82 -11.83 2.14 1.22
C ALA A 82 -10.97 1.65 0.04
N VAL A 83 -11.10 2.27 -1.15
CA VAL A 83 -10.29 1.94 -2.32
C VAL A 83 -8.84 2.38 -2.07
N LYS A 84 -8.61 3.63 -1.63
CA LYS A 84 -7.27 4.13 -1.30
C LYS A 84 -6.61 3.24 -0.25
N ARG A 85 -7.32 2.94 0.84
CA ARG A 85 -6.83 2.09 1.92
C ARG A 85 -6.49 0.69 1.45
N CYS A 86 -7.32 0.10 0.57
CA CYS A 86 -7.09 -1.21 -0.01
C CYS A 86 -5.80 -1.23 -0.84
N VAL A 87 -5.63 -0.27 -1.76
CA VAL A 87 -4.46 -0.20 -2.65
C VAL A 87 -3.17 -0.05 -1.84
N VAL A 88 -3.12 0.95 -0.94
CA VAL A 88 -1.91 1.17 -0.13
C VAL A 88 -1.68 0.02 0.85
N GLY A 89 -2.76 -0.60 1.36
CA GLY A 89 -2.68 -1.78 2.22
C GLY A 89 -1.98 -2.96 1.55
N ILE A 90 -2.35 -3.27 0.31
CA ILE A 90 -1.75 -4.35 -0.49
C ILE A 90 -0.28 -4.07 -0.78
N MET A 91 0.08 -2.82 -1.09
CA MET A 91 1.46 -2.44 -1.39
C MET A 91 2.42 -2.60 -0.21
N GLN A 92 1.93 -2.70 1.03
CA GLN A 92 2.79 -2.96 2.19
C GLN A 92 3.47 -4.33 2.12
N GLU A 93 2.82 -5.33 1.50
CA GLU A 93 3.27 -6.72 1.46
C GLU A 93 3.67 -7.19 0.04
N MET A 94 3.36 -6.39 -0.97
CA MET A 94 3.62 -6.73 -2.37
C MET A 94 5.06 -6.40 -2.76
N ASP A 95 5.69 -7.26 -3.57
CA ASP A 95 6.93 -6.92 -4.26
C ASP A 95 6.62 -5.97 -5.43
N ILE A 96 6.87 -4.68 -5.20
CA ILE A 96 6.62 -3.63 -6.17
C ILE A 96 7.69 -3.70 -7.26
N PRO A 97 7.32 -3.80 -8.56
CA PRO A 97 8.28 -3.80 -9.65
C PRO A 97 9.14 -2.52 -9.66
N GLU A 98 10.43 -2.66 -9.94
CA GLU A 98 11.39 -1.53 -9.93
C GLU A 98 10.92 -0.33 -10.75
N ARG A 99 10.35 -0.58 -11.94
CA ARG A 99 9.80 0.46 -12.80
C ARG A 99 8.67 1.28 -12.18
N LEU A 100 8.03 0.80 -11.12
CA LEU A 100 6.92 1.47 -10.43
C LEU A 100 7.33 2.08 -9.09
N LEU A 101 8.54 1.83 -8.59
CA LEU A 101 8.97 2.31 -7.27
C LEU A 101 8.83 3.83 -7.13
N GLY A 102 9.30 4.59 -8.11
CA GLY A 102 9.18 6.05 -8.11
C GLY A 102 7.73 6.53 -8.14
N THR A 103 6.89 5.93 -8.99
CA THR A 103 5.45 6.27 -9.06
C THR A 103 4.75 5.97 -7.74
N VAL A 104 4.99 4.80 -7.16
CA VAL A 104 4.41 4.39 -5.87
C VAL A 104 4.88 5.30 -4.74
N ALA A 105 6.17 5.61 -4.68
CA ALA A 105 6.71 6.53 -3.67
C ALA A 105 6.03 7.90 -3.75
N ASN A 106 5.95 8.48 -4.96
CA ASN A 106 5.30 9.78 -5.17
C ASN A 106 3.85 9.78 -4.69
N ILE A 107 3.05 8.79 -5.13
CA ILE A 107 1.65 8.66 -4.70
C ILE A 107 1.55 8.51 -3.17
N CYS A 108 2.41 7.71 -2.56
CA CYS A 108 2.41 7.52 -1.11
C CYS A 108 2.79 8.82 -0.36
N PHE A 109 3.74 9.61 -0.86
CA PHE A 109 4.04 10.93 -0.30
C PHE A 109 2.86 11.90 -0.45
N GLU A 110 2.19 11.93 -1.60
CA GLU A 110 0.98 12.72 -1.80
C GLU A 110 -0.11 12.36 -0.77
N GLN A 111 -0.34 11.06 -0.53
CA GLN A 111 -1.31 10.62 0.49
C GLN A 111 -0.85 11.00 1.90
N LEU A 112 0.43 10.88 2.21
CA LEU A 112 0.98 11.22 3.53
C LEU A 112 0.86 12.73 3.82
N LEU A 113 1.06 13.56 2.81
CA LEU A 113 1.01 15.03 2.91
C LEU A 113 -0.41 15.59 2.82
N SER A 114 -1.36 14.87 2.19
CA SER A 114 -2.75 15.34 2.03
C SER A 114 -3.42 15.57 3.39
N ALA A 115 -4.04 16.74 3.57
CA ALA A 115 -4.83 17.04 4.77
C ALA A 115 -6.03 16.10 4.93
N ASP A 116 -6.65 15.71 3.81
CA ASP A 116 -7.90 14.96 3.76
C ASP A 116 -7.71 13.44 3.76
N ALA A 117 -6.47 12.95 3.62
CA ALA A 117 -6.23 11.52 3.59
C ALA A 117 -6.51 10.86 4.95
N PRO A 118 -7.23 9.73 4.98
CA PRO A 118 -7.50 8.99 6.21
C PRO A 118 -6.21 8.58 6.91
N ILE A 119 -6.22 8.57 8.24
CA ILE A 119 -5.05 8.20 9.05
C ILE A 119 -4.48 6.83 8.65
N ALA A 120 -5.34 5.85 8.37
CA ALA A 120 -4.90 4.52 7.93
C ALA A 120 -4.14 4.58 6.60
N VAL A 121 -4.59 5.39 5.63
CA VAL A 121 -3.91 5.57 4.34
C VAL A 121 -2.54 6.19 4.57
N LYS A 122 -2.44 7.24 5.39
CA LYS A 122 -1.15 7.86 5.77
C LYS A 122 -0.20 6.85 6.43
N CYS A 123 -0.70 6.07 7.39
CA CYS A 123 0.09 5.05 8.09
C CYS A 123 0.62 3.96 7.13
N PHE A 124 -0.21 3.49 6.22
CA PHE A 124 0.20 2.49 5.23
C PHE A 124 1.20 3.08 4.23
N SER A 125 1.00 4.33 3.80
CA SER A 125 1.94 5.04 2.93
C SER A 125 3.33 5.16 3.55
N MET A 126 3.43 5.48 4.85
CA MET A 126 4.72 5.46 5.56
C MET A 126 5.43 4.11 5.44
N THR A 127 4.69 3.00 5.64
CA THR A 127 5.26 1.65 5.54
C THR A 127 5.75 1.35 4.14
N VAL A 128 4.97 1.71 3.12
CA VAL A 128 5.34 1.49 1.71
C VAL A 128 6.60 2.27 1.36
N ILE A 129 6.66 3.58 1.70
CA ILE A 129 7.84 4.41 1.43
C ILE A 129 9.07 3.85 2.16
N ALA A 130 8.93 3.43 3.43
CA ALA A 130 10.04 2.86 4.20
C ALA A 130 10.61 1.59 3.56
N ARG A 131 9.77 0.72 2.99
CA ARG A 131 10.22 -0.46 2.23
C ARG A 131 10.95 -0.07 0.95
N ILE A 132 10.46 0.94 0.23
CA ILE A 132 11.15 1.45 -0.97
C ILE A 132 12.50 2.06 -0.58
N ALA A 133 12.58 2.74 0.55
CA ALA A 133 13.80 3.36 1.07
C ALA A 133 14.92 2.36 1.40
N GLU A 134 14.63 1.06 1.51
CA GLU A 134 15.66 0.02 1.62
C GLU A 134 16.52 -0.06 0.35
N LYS A 135 15.94 0.28 -0.82
CA LYS A 135 16.63 0.36 -2.11
C LYS A 135 17.05 1.79 -2.46
N GLU A 136 16.29 2.78 -2.01
CA GLU A 136 16.46 4.20 -2.31
C GLU A 136 16.59 5.02 -1.01
N PRO A 137 17.78 5.05 -0.36
CA PRO A 137 17.96 5.63 0.97
C PRO A 137 17.60 7.11 1.10
N GLU A 138 17.59 7.86 0.00
CA GLU A 138 17.20 9.28 0.00
C GLU A 138 15.73 9.46 0.35
N LEU A 139 14.86 8.56 -0.11
CA LEU A 139 13.44 8.56 0.24
C LEU A 139 13.23 8.36 1.75
N GLY A 140 14.10 7.61 2.41
CA GLY A 140 14.05 7.41 3.86
C GLY A 140 14.32 8.70 4.64
N ARG A 141 15.26 9.54 4.18
CA ARG A 141 15.53 10.84 4.79
C ARG A 141 14.36 11.80 4.59
N GLU A 142 13.81 11.83 3.38
CA GLU A 142 12.63 12.64 3.07
C GLU A 142 11.43 12.21 3.92
N LEU A 143 11.18 10.91 4.02
CA LEU A 143 10.10 10.35 4.84
C LEU A 143 10.25 10.77 6.31
N GLN A 144 11.46 10.68 6.86
CA GLN A 144 11.72 11.10 8.24
C GLN A 144 11.36 12.56 8.45
N LEU A 145 11.80 13.47 7.57
CA LEU A 145 11.50 14.90 7.65
C LEU A 145 9.97 15.16 7.60
N VAL A 146 9.27 14.51 6.68
CA VAL A 146 7.81 14.64 6.55
C VAL A 146 7.10 14.14 7.82
N ILE A 147 7.53 13.02 8.37
CA ILE A 147 6.98 12.50 9.63
C ILE A 147 7.21 13.49 10.77
N GLU A 148 8.43 13.96 10.96
CA GLU A 148 8.79 14.89 12.05
C GLU A 148 7.97 16.18 12.01
N GLN A 149 7.71 16.73 10.83
CA GLN A 149 6.85 17.92 10.65
C GLN A 149 5.39 17.67 11.08
N GLN A 150 4.87 16.48 10.91
CA GLN A 150 3.48 16.14 11.22
C GLN A 150 3.29 15.70 12.69
N LEU A 151 4.33 15.21 13.37
CA LEU A 151 4.25 14.64 14.71
C LEU A 151 3.57 15.56 15.76
N PRO A 152 3.80 16.87 15.82
CA PRO A 152 3.20 17.74 16.84
C PRO A 152 1.68 17.70 16.85
N PHE A 153 1.07 17.57 15.65
CA PHE A 153 -0.37 17.64 15.43
C PHE A 153 -1.02 16.28 15.18
N ALA A 154 -0.23 15.20 15.21
CA ALA A 154 -0.65 13.89 14.76
C ALA A 154 -1.50 13.15 15.81
N SER A 155 -2.41 12.31 15.32
CA SER A 155 -3.18 11.37 16.14
C SER A 155 -2.30 10.30 16.79
N ALA A 156 -2.80 9.63 17.84
CA ALA A 156 -2.08 8.53 18.49
C ALA A 156 -1.70 7.40 17.52
N GLY A 157 -2.60 7.03 16.60
CA GLY A 157 -2.33 6.00 15.60
C GLY A 157 -1.21 6.39 14.62
N PHE A 158 -1.19 7.64 14.18
CA PHE A 158 -0.10 8.16 13.34
C PHE A 158 1.23 8.14 14.11
N LYS A 159 1.25 8.65 15.36
CA LYS A 159 2.46 8.67 16.21
C LYS A 159 3.04 7.28 16.44
N ALA A 160 2.18 6.30 16.69
CA ALA A 160 2.60 4.91 16.89
C ALA A 160 3.28 4.34 15.62
N ARG A 161 2.66 4.53 14.45
CA ARG A 161 3.24 4.10 13.16
C ARG A 161 4.53 4.86 12.84
N ALA A 162 4.54 6.17 13.03
CA ALA A 162 5.71 7.02 12.80
C ALA A 162 6.94 6.56 13.61
N LYS A 163 6.75 6.25 14.89
CA LYS A 163 7.81 5.71 15.76
C LYS A 163 8.41 4.41 15.19
N GLU A 164 7.56 3.49 14.75
CA GLU A 164 8.00 2.22 14.18
C GLU A 164 8.72 2.41 12.84
N THR A 165 8.18 3.28 11.97
CA THR A 165 8.79 3.61 10.68
C THR A 165 10.17 4.24 10.85
N ILE A 166 10.32 5.23 11.75
CA ILE A 166 11.63 5.86 12.02
C ILE A 166 12.62 4.81 12.54
N ARG A 167 12.18 3.92 13.44
CA ARG A 167 13.03 2.82 13.94
C ARG A 167 13.54 1.93 12.81
N GLN A 168 12.66 1.54 11.88
CA GLN A 168 13.02 0.73 10.71
C GLN A 168 14.05 1.44 9.83
N LEU A 169 13.85 2.73 9.53
CA LEU A 169 14.78 3.52 8.72
C LEU A 169 16.17 3.62 9.36
N MET A 170 16.25 3.77 10.68
CA MET A 170 17.53 3.82 11.40
C MET A 170 18.28 2.48 11.31
N LEU A 171 17.59 1.36 11.42
CA LEU A 171 18.18 0.03 11.32
C LEU A 171 18.72 -0.24 9.90
N SER A 172 17.96 0.11 8.87
CA SER A 172 18.35 -0.04 7.47
C SER A 172 19.57 0.83 7.13
N SER A 173 19.62 2.07 7.62
CA SER A 173 20.76 3.00 7.40
C SER A 173 22.05 2.54 8.09
N GLY A 174 21.96 1.84 9.22
CA GLY A 174 23.12 1.28 9.93
C GLY A 174 23.75 0.09 9.19
N SER A 175 22.95 -0.73 8.53
CA SER A 175 23.41 -1.91 7.79
C SER A 175 24.21 -1.54 6.53
N THR A 176 23.86 -0.45 5.85
CA THR A 176 24.52 0.00 4.61
C THR A 176 25.93 0.57 4.89
N ARG A 177 26.17 1.13 6.06
CA ARG A 177 27.52 1.66 6.43
C ARG A 177 28.55 0.57 6.63
N PHE A 178 28.19 -0.64 6.99
CA PHE A 178 29.13 -1.75 7.24
C PHE A 178 29.64 -2.43 5.98
N GLN A 179 28.92 -2.37 4.87
CA GLN A 179 29.33 -3.00 3.59
C GLN A 179 30.29 -2.14 2.76
N GLY A 180 30.38 -0.85 3.03
CA GLY A 180 31.25 0.09 2.29
C GLY A 180 32.75 0.03 2.63
N HIS A 181 33.14 -0.57 3.75
CA HIS A 181 34.53 -0.56 4.24
C HIS A 181 35.35 -1.82 3.88
N SER A 182 34.75 -2.85 3.27
CA SER A 182 35.45 -4.12 2.96
C SER A 182 36.08 -4.19 1.56
N ARG A 183 35.95 -3.19 0.71
CA ARG A 183 36.47 -3.25 -0.68
C ARG A 183 37.74 -2.45 -0.98
N LEU A 184 38.42 -1.91 0.04
CA LEU A 184 39.64 -1.10 -0.17
C LEU A 184 40.89 -1.69 0.51
N ARG A 185 41.06 -2.99 0.53
CA ARG A 185 42.37 -3.60 0.84
C ARG A 185 42.62 -4.79 -0.07
N HIS A 186 43.18 -4.58 -1.21
CA HIS A 186 44.08 -5.49 -1.91
C HIS A 186 44.44 -4.88 -3.28
N HIS A 187 45.42 -3.99 -3.28
CA HIS A 187 46.34 -3.87 -4.39
C HIS A 187 47.54 -3.08 -3.88
N SER A 188 48.55 -3.82 -3.44
CA SER A 188 49.97 -3.38 -3.40
C SER A 188 50.82 -4.62 -3.14
N THR A 189 51.31 -5.19 -4.19
CA THR A 189 52.69 -5.68 -4.41
C THR A 189 52.81 -6.12 -5.85
#